data_149ba8a7471fd278d74328c0670df593
#
_entry.id   149ba8a7471fd278d74328c0670df593
#
_cell.length_a   1.000
_cell.length_b   1.000
_cell.length_c   1.000
_cell.angle_alpha   90.00
_cell.angle_beta   90.00
_cell.angle_gamma   90.00
#
_symmetry.space_group_name_H-M   'P 1'
#
loop_
_entity.id
_entity.type
_entity.pdbx_description
1 polymer ?
#
loop_
_entity_poly.entity_id
_entity_poly.type
_entity_poly.pdbx_seq_one_letter_code
_entity_poly.pdbx_strand_id
1 'polypeptide(L)'
;MDMPEKAAVSRQDNTLKVIDCDVHPYVKDGIKGVFPYMPEAWQQRFMRKRAVVGAEARSLKYLHPNGAVNREDARPPCGGISGSDPQFLVQDLLVKNRIEHAVLNCLQTGALCSTLAGTDESIVLCSAFNDYLIDQWLKVDNRLKFAMSVPSQDPQASAAEIRRIGKHSQIVAVSLPLLNILMGNRYWWPIYEAAQEMQLPILVHVTGPDSIFYGPPISAGGIPDSYVERYVTLNQAGESSVNSLVFSGVFEKFPDLKVIFVEYGFLWLLPLLWRMDRTWRQLRHEVPWVKKSPVEYVHKHIRFSTQPIDEPENPKHLDKLIEIMGYDQLCFSTDYPHWDNDMPGQSLRGLPSAERQKIFWDNALTTFRMQ
;
A
#
# COMPACT_ATOMS: atom_id res chain seq x y z
N MET A 1 -6.24 37.93 -14.95
CA MET A 1 -5.23 36.87 -14.89
C MET A 1 -5.78 35.74 -15.74
N ASP A 2 -5.25 35.64 -16.96
CA ASP A 2 -5.71 34.66 -17.94
C ASP A 2 -5.25 33.28 -17.51
N MET A 3 -6.21 32.35 -17.45
CA MET A 3 -5.92 30.94 -17.26
C MET A 3 -5.17 30.41 -18.50
N PRO A 4 -4.09 29.68 -18.35
CA PRO A 4 -3.41 29.09 -19.51
C PRO A 4 -4.32 28.06 -20.19
N GLU A 5 -4.39 28.18 -21.49
CA GLU A 5 -5.10 27.34 -22.43
C GLU A 5 -4.79 25.84 -22.20
N LYS A 6 -5.83 25.00 -22.16
CA LYS A 6 -5.70 23.54 -21.98
C LYS A 6 -4.77 22.99 -23.04
N ALA A 7 -3.61 22.54 -22.59
CA ALA A 7 -2.65 21.82 -23.43
C ALA A 7 -3.34 20.63 -24.10
N ALA A 8 -3.13 20.51 -25.39
CA ALA A 8 -3.69 19.46 -26.25
C ALA A 8 -3.47 18.06 -25.63
N VAL A 9 -4.53 17.28 -25.58
CA VAL A 9 -4.50 15.86 -25.21
C VAL A 9 -3.50 15.17 -26.12
N SER A 10 -2.30 14.92 -25.64
CA SER A 10 -1.27 14.18 -26.37
C SER A 10 -1.76 12.75 -26.59
N ARG A 11 -1.49 12.21 -27.77
CA ARG A 11 -1.80 10.82 -28.13
C ARG A 11 -1.29 9.90 -27.01
N GLN A 12 -2.22 9.24 -26.31
CA GLN A 12 -1.88 8.17 -25.37
C GLN A 12 -1.06 7.13 -26.13
N ASP A 13 0.03 6.70 -25.54
CA ASP A 13 0.82 5.58 -26.04
C ASP A 13 -0.05 4.31 -25.95
N ASN A 14 -0.65 3.94 -27.09
CA ASN A 14 -1.65 2.86 -27.18
C ASN A 14 -1.07 1.47 -26.88
N THR A 15 0.23 1.37 -26.63
CA THR A 15 0.94 0.10 -26.46
C THR A 15 1.30 -0.20 -25.00
N LEU A 16 1.21 0.79 -24.11
CA LEU A 16 1.59 0.63 -22.71
C LEU A 16 0.56 -0.23 -21.97
N LYS A 17 1.01 -1.38 -21.47
CA LYS A 17 0.23 -2.18 -20.51
C LYS A 17 0.40 -1.62 -19.11
N VAL A 18 -0.64 -1.70 -18.29
CA VAL A 18 -0.66 -1.10 -16.96
C VAL A 18 -1.19 -2.07 -15.92
N ILE A 19 -0.42 -2.25 -14.84
CA ILE A 19 -0.88 -2.80 -13.57
C ILE A 19 -0.86 -1.65 -12.56
N ASP A 20 -2.01 -1.41 -11.95
CA ASP A 20 -2.16 -0.46 -10.86
C ASP A 20 -1.94 -1.18 -9.53
N CYS A 21 -0.90 -0.79 -8.79
CA CYS A 21 -0.47 -1.51 -7.60
C CYS A 21 -1.15 -1.04 -6.31
N ASP A 22 -1.98 0.02 -6.36
CA ASP A 22 -2.65 0.55 -5.19
C ASP A 22 -4.00 1.18 -5.54
N VAL A 23 -5.08 0.46 -5.20
CA VAL A 23 -6.46 0.87 -5.45
C VAL A 23 -7.30 0.57 -4.20
N HIS A 24 -8.11 1.52 -3.75
CA HIS A 24 -8.79 1.44 -2.46
C HIS A 24 -10.29 1.12 -2.58
N PRO A 25 -10.66 -0.15 -2.39
CA PRO A 25 -12.06 -0.54 -2.26
C PRO A 25 -12.59 -0.18 -0.87
N TYR A 26 -13.85 0.23 -0.82
CA TYR A 26 -14.56 0.49 0.43
C TYR A 26 -15.80 -0.40 0.53
N VAL A 27 -16.16 -0.79 1.76
CA VAL A 27 -17.41 -1.50 2.02
C VAL A 27 -18.54 -0.49 2.05
N LYS A 28 -19.54 -0.65 1.17
CA LYS A 28 -20.65 0.31 0.98
C LYS A 28 -21.38 0.66 2.27
N ASP A 29 -21.65 -0.35 3.11
CA ASP A 29 -22.39 -0.19 4.36
C ASP A 29 -21.48 -0.21 5.60
N GLY A 30 -20.18 0.08 5.40
CA GLY A 30 -19.18 0.02 6.46
C GLY A 30 -19.12 -1.37 7.12
N ILE A 31 -18.91 -1.41 8.43
CA ILE A 31 -18.78 -2.70 9.14
C ILE A 31 -20.01 -3.61 9.00
N LYS A 32 -21.21 -3.05 8.80
CA LYS A 32 -22.44 -3.86 8.66
C LYS A 32 -22.41 -4.69 7.36
N GLY A 33 -21.77 -4.20 6.32
CA GLY A 33 -21.64 -4.93 5.06
C GLY A 33 -20.87 -6.23 5.19
N VAL A 34 -19.99 -6.36 6.19
CA VAL A 34 -19.22 -7.59 6.43
C VAL A 34 -19.83 -8.54 7.46
N PHE A 35 -20.97 -8.19 8.07
CA PHE A 35 -21.65 -9.06 9.03
C PHE A 35 -22.00 -10.46 8.49
N PRO A 36 -22.47 -10.63 7.25
CA PRO A 36 -22.75 -11.97 6.71
C PRO A 36 -21.54 -12.92 6.69
N TYR A 37 -20.33 -12.38 6.78
CA TYR A 37 -19.06 -13.11 6.71
C TYR A 37 -18.48 -13.47 8.09
N MET A 38 -19.21 -13.22 9.19
CA MET A 38 -18.75 -13.55 10.53
C MET A 38 -19.83 -14.33 11.33
N PRO A 39 -19.44 -15.11 12.35
CA PRO A 39 -20.38 -15.80 13.22
C PRO A 39 -21.37 -14.85 13.90
N GLU A 40 -22.63 -15.29 14.09
CA GLU A 40 -23.71 -14.48 14.64
C GLU A 40 -23.37 -13.84 16.00
N ALA A 41 -22.69 -14.55 16.87
CA ALA A 41 -22.27 -14.02 18.17
C ALA A 41 -21.40 -12.76 18.03
N TRP A 42 -20.54 -12.70 17.00
CA TRP A 42 -19.71 -11.54 16.70
C TRP A 42 -20.51 -10.40 16.06
N GLN A 43 -21.46 -10.72 15.17
CA GLN A 43 -22.36 -9.71 14.63
C GLN A 43 -23.13 -9.00 15.77
N GLN A 44 -23.71 -9.77 16.70
CA GLN A 44 -24.40 -9.23 17.86
C GLN A 44 -23.47 -8.39 18.75
N ARG A 45 -22.22 -8.83 18.94
CA ARG A 45 -21.22 -8.09 19.70
C ARG A 45 -20.90 -6.74 19.05
N PHE A 46 -20.67 -6.71 17.75
CA PHE A 46 -20.38 -5.47 17.00
C PHE A 46 -21.61 -4.56 16.91
N MET A 47 -22.82 -5.09 16.78
CA MET A 47 -24.04 -4.30 16.80
C MET A 47 -24.30 -3.61 18.16
N ARG A 48 -24.01 -4.30 19.26
CA ARG A 48 -24.22 -3.75 20.61
C ARG A 48 -23.16 -2.74 21.00
N LYS A 49 -21.95 -2.91 20.51
CA LYS A 49 -20.85 -1.97 20.72
C LYS A 49 -20.87 -0.91 19.62
N ARG A 50 -21.68 0.12 19.76
CA ARG A 50 -21.51 1.37 18.99
C ARG A 50 -20.10 1.94 19.11
N ALA A 51 -19.29 1.41 20.00
CA ALA A 51 -17.93 1.80 20.31
C ALA A 51 -16.86 1.23 19.35
N VAL A 52 -17.19 0.42 18.36
CA VAL A 52 -16.29 0.22 17.20
C VAL A 52 -16.03 1.54 16.50
N VAL A 53 -16.97 2.45 16.62
CA VAL A 53 -16.81 3.89 16.36
C VAL A 53 -15.74 4.56 17.24
N GLY A 54 -15.24 3.88 18.26
CA GLY A 54 -14.15 4.37 19.12
C GLY A 54 -12.78 4.50 18.43
N ALA A 55 -12.56 3.86 17.30
CA ALA A 55 -11.39 4.12 16.46
C ALA A 55 -11.41 5.58 15.97
N GLU A 56 -12.57 6.09 15.55
CA GLU A 56 -12.73 7.49 15.16
C GLU A 56 -12.51 8.46 16.33
N ALA A 57 -12.83 8.06 17.56
CA ALA A 57 -12.65 8.93 18.73
C ALA A 57 -11.18 9.06 19.18
N ARG A 58 -10.31 8.18 18.72
CA ARG A 58 -8.88 8.14 19.07
C ARG A 58 -7.95 8.60 17.96
N SER A 59 -8.48 8.85 16.77
CA SER A 59 -7.70 9.37 15.65
C SER A 59 -7.64 10.89 15.67
N LEU A 60 -6.49 11.46 15.32
CA LEU A 60 -6.41 12.88 15.02
C LEU A 60 -7.18 13.15 13.72
N LYS A 61 -8.12 14.08 13.82
CA LYS A 61 -8.88 14.53 12.65
C LYS A 61 -8.24 15.78 12.08
N TYR A 62 -7.71 15.68 10.89
CA TYR A 62 -7.28 16.82 10.12
C TYR A 62 -8.43 17.33 9.26
N LEU A 63 -8.43 18.63 8.99
CA LEU A 63 -9.28 19.20 7.96
C LEU A 63 -8.66 18.84 6.61
N HIS A 64 -9.23 17.87 5.93
CA HIS A 64 -8.78 17.49 4.61
C HIS A 64 -9.17 18.52 3.57
N PRO A 65 -8.31 18.78 2.55
CA PRO A 65 -8.76 19.47 1.35
C PRO A 65 -9.90 18.66 0.70
N ASN A 66 -10.91 19.35 0.17
CA ASN A 66 -12.05 18.73 -0.53
C ASN A 66 -12.92 17.75 0.27
N GLY A 67 -13.06 17.93 1.58
CA GLY A 67 -14.10 17.26 2.39
C GLY A 67 -13.93 15.77 2.61
N ALA A 68 -12.84 15.17 2.22
CA ALA A 68 -12.38 13.84 2.57
C ALA A 68 -11.16 13.48 1.69
N VAL A 69 -10.56 12.35 1.94
CA VAL A 69 -9.44 11.83 1.13
C VAL A 69 -9.89 11.51 -0.30
N ASN A 70 -11.16 11.14 -0.50
CA ASN A 70 -11.67 10.61 -1.77
C ASN A 70 -12.20 11.69 -2.72
N ARG A 71 -11.99 11.48 -4.01
CA ARG A 71 -12.52 12.32 -5.09
C ARG A 71 -14.05 12.22 -5.19
N GLU A 72 -14.71 13.35 -5.33
CA GLU A 72 -16.16 13.43 -5.52
C GLU A 72 -16.62 12.85 -6.87
N ASP A 73 -15.83 13.02 -7.93
CA ASP A 73 -16.14 12.52 -9.27
C ASP A 73 -15.97 10.99 -9.42
N ALA A 74 -15.37 10.33 -8.41
CA ALA A 74 -15.30 8.88 -8.33
C ALA A 74 -16.46 8.25 -7.51
N ARG A 75 -17.49 9.04 -7.15
CA ARG A 75 -18.69 8.50 -6.49
C ARG A 75 -19.54 7.70 -7.45
N PRO A 76 -19.95 6.46 -7.08
CA PRO A 76 -20.81 5.67 -7.94
C PRO A 76 -22.21 6.29 -8.05
N PRO A 77 -22.83 6.29 -9.27
CA PRO A 77 -24.17 6.82 -9.48
C PRO A 77 -25.28 6.14 -8.66
N CYS A 78 -25.06 4.88 -8.27
CA CYS A 78 -25.99 4.13 -7.42
C CYS A 78 -25.96 4.53 -5.93
N GLY A 79 -25.14 5.53 -5.57
CA GLY A 79 -24.92 5.99 -4.18
C GLY A 79 -23.79 5.22 -3.50
N GLY A 80 -23.38 5.73 -2.36
CA GLY A 80 -22.23 5.27 -1.59
C GLY A 80 -21.07 6.25 -1.66
N ILE A 81 -19.94 5.87 -1.06
CA ILE A 81 -18.70 6.63 -1.13
C ILE A 81 -17.87 6.20 -2.34
N SER A 82 -16.95 7.04 -2.79
CA SER A 82 -16.00 6.70 -3.86
C SER A 82 -15.27 5.40 -3.51
N GLY A 83 -15.09 4.51 -4.49
CA GLY A 83 -14.47 3.21 -4.26
C GLY A 83 -15.37 2.15 -3.61
N SER A 84 -16.69 2.38 -3.43
CA SER A 84 -17.59 1.42 -2.78
C SER A 84 -18.41 0.53 -3.72
N ASP A 85 -18.27 0.72 -5.02
CA ASP A 85 -18.97 -0.08 -6.06
C ASP A 85 -17.96 -0.70 -7.01
N PRO A 86 -17.80 -2.04 -7.01
CA PRO A 86 -16.81 -2.71 -7.86
C PRO A 86 -17.10 -2.58 -9.35
N GLN A 87 -18.36 -2.54 -9.77
CA GLN A 87 -18.73 -2.42 -11.19
C GLN A 87 -18.41 -1.01 -11.69
N PHE A 88 -18.72 0.01 -10.90
CA PHE A 88 -18.37 1.39 -11.22
C PHE A 88 -16.85 1.57 -11.26
N LEU A 89 -16.10 1.04 -10.29
CA LEU A 89 -14.64 1.09 -10.27
C LEU A 89 -14.04 0.48 -11.54
N VAL A 90 -14.52 -0.69 -11.98
CA VAL A 90 -14.05 -1.32 -13.21
C VAL A 90 -14.26 -0.40 -14.41
N GLN A 91 -15.39 0.28 -14.53
CA GLN A 91 -15.67 1.19 -15.64
C GLN A 91 -14.86 2.49 -15.55
N ASP A 92 -14.86 3.13 -14.38
CA ASP A 92 -14.25 4.46 -14.19
C ASP A 92 -12.71 4.39 -14.15
N LEU A 93 -12.15 3.34 -13.56
CA LEU A 93 -10.71 3.18 -13.45
C LEU A 93 -10.12 2.29 -14.57
N LEU A 94 -10.52 1.01 -14.63
CA LEU A 94 -9.86 0.04 -15.49
C LEU A 94 -10.16 0.26 -16.97
N VAL A 95 -11.43 0.37 -17.32
CA VAL A 95 -11.85 0.52 -18.74
C VAL A 95 -11.43 1.88 -19.29
N LYS A 96 -11.74 2.95 -18.57
CA LYS A 96 -11.46 4.32 -18.97
C LYS A 96 -9.96 4.60 -19.17
N ASN A 97 -9.10 4.01 -18.31
CA ASN A 97 -7.66 4.22 -18.33
C ASN A 97 -6.87 3.04 -18.91
N ARG A 98 -7.55 2.00 -19.44
CA ARG A 98 -6.93 0.81 -20.03
C ARG A 98 -5.96 0.10 -19.07
N ILE A 99 -6.37 -0.05 -17.82
CA ILE A 99 -5.61 -0.77 -16.80
C ILE A 99 -5.96 -2.26 -16.93
N GLU A 100 -4.94 -3.08 -17.09
CA GLU A 100 -5.07 -4.53 -17.26
C GLU A 100 -5.29 -5.26 -15.94
N HIS A 101 -4.69 -4.79 -14.85
CA HIS A 101 -4.89 -5.31 -13.49
C HIS A 101 -4.84 -4.18 -12.47
N ALA A 102 -5.66 -4.31 -11.42
CA ALA A 102 -5.65 -3.42 -10.26
C ALA A 102 -5.52 -4.23 -8.97
N VAL A 103 -4.55 -3.89 -8.15
CA VAL A 103 -4.35 -4.50 -6.82
C VAL A 103 -5.17 -3.73 -5.80
N LEU A 104 -6.24 -4.35 -5.33
CA LEU A 104 -7.12 -3.80 -4.31
C LEU A 104 -6.43 -3.85 -2.95
N ASN A 105 -6.36 -2.72 -2.27
CA ASN A 105 -5.82 -2.55 -0.92
C ASN A 105 -6.87 -1.88 -0.03
N CYS A 106 -7.53 -2.65 0.84
CA CYS A 106 -8.63 -2.16 1.67
C CYS A 106 -8.13 -1.45 2.93
N LEU A 107 -8.01 -0.13 2.89
CA LEU A 107 -7.54 0.67 4.01
C LEU A 107 -8.47 0.61 5.23
N GLN A 108 -9.79 0.44 5.03
CA GLN A 108 -10.74 0.26 6.14
C GLN A 108 -10.36 -0.93 7.02
N THR A 109 -9.91 -2.03 6.42
CA THR A 109 -9.47 -3.20 7.17
C THR A 109 -8.22 -2.86 7.99
N GLY A 110 -7.22 -2.27 7.35
CA GLY A 110 -5.97 -1.90 8.01
C GLY A 110 -6.19 -1.01 9.22
N ALA A 111 -6.94 0.08 9.04
CA ALA A 111 -7.24 1.02 10.11
C ALA A 111 -8.04 0.38 11.25
N LEU A 112 -9.11 -0.35 10.94
CA LEU A 112 -9.95 -0.98 11.97
C LEU A 112 -9.23 -2.13 12.68
N CYS A 113 -8.67 -3.07 11.93
CA CYS A 113 -8.11 -4.28 12.53
C CYS A 113 -6.81 -4.06 13.30
N SER A 114 -6.04 -3.00 13.02
CA SER A 114 -4.84 -2.66 13.77
C SER A 114 -5.10 -1.79 15.01
N THR A 115 -6.28 -1.17 15.11
CA THR A 115 -6.60 -0.21 16.19
C THR A 115 -7.57 -0.74 17.24
N LEU A 116 -8.23 -1.87 17.00
CA LEU A 116 -9.12 -2.48 18.00
C LEU A 116 -8.34 -2.94 19.23
N ALA A 117 -8.85 -2.63 20.41
CA ALA A 117 -8.24 -3.08 21.66
C ALA A 117 -8.33 -4.59 21.88
N GLY A 118 -9.35 -5.25 21.31
CA GLY A 118 -9.55 -6.69 21.41
C GLY A 118 -8.91 -7.41 20.21
N THR A 119 -7.89 -8.21 20.44
CA THR A 119 -7.20 -8.98 19.40
C THR A 119 -8.15 -9.94 18.67
N ASP A 120 -9.02 -10.66 19.40
CA ASP A 120 -10.00 -11.55 18.78
C ASP A 120 -11.02 -10.80 17.90
N GLU A 121 -11.41 -9.58 18.30
CA GLU A 121 -12.26 -8.71 17.50
C GLU A 121 -11.57 -8.33 16.18
N SER A 122 -10.27 -8.03 16.24
CA SER A 122 -9.44 -7.72 15.08
C SER A 122 -9.34 -8.91 14.12
N ILE A 123 -9.09 -10.11 14.65
CA ILE A 123 -8.97 -11.36 13.87
C ILE A 123 -10.27 -11.64 13.11
N VAL A 124 -11.40 -11.66 13.80
CA VAL A 124 -12.71 -11.97 13.18
C VAL A 124 -13.10 -10.92 12.14
N LEU A 125 -12.89 -9.65 12.46
CA LEU A 125 -13.23 -8.56 11.56
C LEU A 125 -12.35 -8.59 10.30
N CYS A 126 -11.05 -8.84 10.44
CA CYS A 126 -10.12 -8.94 9.32
C CYS A 126 -10.52 -10.07 8.36
N SER A 127 -10.79 -11.28 8.88
CA SER A 127 -11.27 -12.41 8.07
C SER A 127 -12.58 -12.10 7.36
N ALA A 128 -13.52 -11.43 8.03
CA ALA A 128 -14.81 -11.04 7.43
C ALA A 128 -14.65 -10.03 6.29
N PHE A 129 -13.73 -9.07 6.41
CA PHE A 129 -13.39 -8.15 5.31
C PHE A 129 -12.76 -8.87 4.13
N ASN A 130 -11.83 -9.79 4.39
CA ASN A 130 -11.19 -10.58 3.34
C ASN A 130 -12.22 -11.41 2.56
N ASP A 131 -13.10 -12.12 3.28
CA ASP A 131 -14.15 -12.95 2.66
C ASP A 131 -15.16 -12.10 1.88
N TYR A 132 -15.52 -10.91 2.38
CA TYR A 132 -16.35 -9.94 1.68
C TYR A 132 -15.70 -9.50 0.36
N LEU A 133 -14.43 -9.14 0.36
CA LEU A 133 -13.74 -8.69 -0.86
C LEU A 133 -13.61 -9.83 -1.88
N ILE A 134 -13.30 -11.03 -1.44
CA ILE A 134 -13.27 -12.21 -2.32
C ILE A 134 -14.66 -12.44 -2.96
N ASP A 135 -15.74 -12.35 -2.17
CA ASP A 135 -17.09 -12.63 -2.64
C ASP A 135 -17.69 -11.50 -3.48
N GLN A 136 -17.57 -10.26 -3.04
CA GLN A 136 -18.29 -9.12 -3.64
C GLN A 136 -17.46 -8.38 -4.69
N TRP A 137 -16.13 -8.46 -4.66
CA TRP A 137 -15.25 -7.71 -5.55
C TRP A 137 -14.57 -8.59 -6.59
N LEU A 138 -13.86 -9.65 -6.17
CA LEU A 138 -13.05 -10.44 -7.09
C LEU A 138 -13.89 -11.23 -8.12
N LYS A 139 -15.16 -11.49 -7.83
CA LYS A 139 -16.08 -12.14 -8.77
C LYS A 139 -16.60 -11.21 -9.88
N VAL A 140 -16.46 -9.90 -9.72
CA VAL A 140 -16.98 -8.92 -10.68
C VAL A 140 -16.12 -8.84 -11.93
N ASP A 141 -14.80 -8.87 -11.76
CA ASP A 141 -13.85 -8.79 -12.87
C ASP A 141 -12.53 -9.50 -12.49
N ASN A 142 -12.02 -10.34 -13.38
CA ASN A 142 -10.79 -11.10 -13.14
C ASN A 142 -9.52 -10.23 -13.15
N ARG A 143 -9.60 -9.00 -13.64
CA ARG A 143 -8.53 -8.00 -13.58
C ARG A 143 -8.33 -7.44 -12.18
N LEU A 144 -9.33 -7.55 -11.29
CA LEU A 144 -9.20 -7.19 -9.90
C LEU A 144 -8.36 -8.24 -9.17
N LYS A 145 -7.30 -7.80 -8.55
CA LYS A 145 -6.41 -8.57 -7.69
C LYS A 145 -6.52 -8.01 -6.27
N PHE A 146 -6.10 -8.77 -5.27
CA PHE A 146 -6.31 -8.36 -3.90
C PHE A 146 -5.05 -8.54 -3.05
N ALA A 147 -4.65 -7.48 -2.35
CA ALA A 147 -3.71 -7.52 -1.25
C ALA A 147 -4.51 -7.83 0.03
N MET A 148 -4.54 -9.11 0.44
CA MET A 148 -5.29 -9.56 1.61
C MET A 148 -4.80 -8.89 2.88
N SER A 149 -5.72 -8.48 3.74
CA SER A 149 -5.39 -7.87 5.02
C SER A 149 -5.10 -8.92 6.09
N VAL A 150 -4.26 -8.55 7.08
CA VAL A 150 -3.94 -9.41 8.22
C VAL A 150 -4.14 -8.69 9.55
N PRO A 151 -4.55 -9.38 10.63
CA PRO A 151 -4.68 -8.79 11.96
C PRO A 151 -3.30 -8.64 12.62
N SER A 152 -2.57 -7.58 12.25
CA SER A 152 -1.15 -7.37 12.61
C SER A 152 -0.86 -7.37 14.12
N GLN A 153 -1.88 -7.20 14.97
CA GLN A 153 -1.76 -7.34 16.44
C GLN A 153 -1.48 -8.78 16.89
N ASP A 154 -1.76 -9.79 16.05
CA ASP A 154 -1.44 -11.19 16.32
C ASP A 154 -0.73 -11.81 15.10
N PRO A 155 0.60 -11.91 15.11
CA PRO A 155 1.36 -12.49 14.01
C PRO A 155 1.05 -13.96 13.70
N GLN A 156 0.61 -14.74 14.70
CA GLN A 156 0.24 -16.13 14.49
C GLN A 156 -1.12 -16.24 13.80
N ALA A 157 -2.11 -15.47 14.25
CA ALA A 157 -3.39 -15.38 13.57
C ALA A 157 -3.24 -14.81 12.14
N SER A 158 -2.36 -13.83 11.96
CA SER A 158 -2.00 -13.30 10.64
C SER A 158 -1.43 -14.39 9.72
N ALA A 159 -0.50 -15.20 10.23
CA ALA A 159 0.08 -16.31 9.47
C ALA A 159 -0.97 -17.39 9.12
N ALA A 160 -1.90 -17.67 10.05
CA ALA A 160 -3.02 -18.57 9.80
C ALA A 160 -3.95 -18.06 8.70
N GLU A 161 -4.26 -16.76 8.72
CA GLU A 161 -5.11 -16.12 7.70
C GLU A 161 -4.45 -16.11 6.32
N ILE A 162 -3.14 -15.83 6.24
CA ILE A 162 -2.37 -15.94 5.00
C ILE A 162 -2.46 -17.34 4.42
N ARG A 163 -2.30 -18.38 5.24
CA ARG A 163 -2.41 -19.78 4.79
C ARG A 163 -3.83 -20.16 4.43
N ARG A 164 -4.85 -19.55 5.06
CA ARG A 164 -6.28 -19.83 4.81
C ARG A 164 -6.67 -19.42 3.39
N ILE A 165 -6.34 -18.23 2.96
CA ILE A 165 -6.82 -17.69 1.68
C ILE A 165 -5.70 -17.38 0.66
N GLY A 166 -4.43 -17.40 1.03
CA GLY A 166 -3.31 -17.01 0.18
C GLY A 166 -3.12 -17.85 -1.10
N LYS A 167 -3.81 -18.98 -1.22
CA LYS A 167 -3.84 -19.81 -2.45
C LYS A 167 -4.88 -19.36 -3.48
N HIS A 168 -5.75 -18.40 -3.14
CA HIS A 168 -6.73 -17.89 -4.08
C HIS A 168 -6.02 -17.17 -5.23
N SER A 169 -6.39 -17.48 -6.48
CA SER A 169 -5.65 -17.03 -7.68
C SER A 169 -5.60 -15.51 -7.88
N GLN A 170 -6.55 -14.77 -7.31
CA GLN A 170 -6.59 -13.31 -7.37
C GLN A 170 -5.99 -12.64 -6.12
N ILE A 171 -5.53 -13.40 -5.12
CA ILE A 171 -4.76 -12.85 -4.01
C ILE A 171 -3.30 -12.80 -4.43
N VAL A 172 -2.72 -11.60 -4.44
CA VAL A 172 -1.40 -11.35 -5.00
C VAL A 172 -0.41 -10.72 -4.02
N ALA A 173 -0.87 -10.29 -2.84
CA ALA A 173 -0.04 -9.71 -1.79
C ALA A 173 -0.68 -9.87 -0.41
N VAL A 174 0.10 -9.63 0.62
CA VAL A 174 -0.34 -9.48 2.02
C VAL A 174 -0.23 -8.00 2.40
N SER A 175 -1.36 -7.31 2.56
CA SER A 175 -1.40 -5.95 3.10
C SER A 175 -1.15 -6.00 4.60
N LEU A 176 -0.02 -5.45 5.04
CA LEU A 176 0.44 -5.47 6.43
C LEU A 176 0.28 -4.09 7.07
N PRO A 177 -0.77 -3.87 7.89
CA PRO A 177 -0.87 -2.66 8.70
C PRO A 177 0.25 -2.62 9.74
N LEU A 178 1.10 -1.57 9.67
CA LEU A 178 2.22 -1.45 10.60
C LEU A 178 1.73 -1.02 11.99
N LEU A 179 2.32 -1.63 13.01
CA LEU A 179 2.26 -1.19 14.39
C LEU A 179 3.49 -0.35 14.73
N ASN A 180 3.54 0.25 15.91
CA ASN A 180 4.75 0.94 16.41
C ASN A 180 5.86 -0.07 16.79
N ILE A 181 6.20 -0.93 15.83
CA ILE A 181 7.23 -1.98 15.92
C ILE A 181 7.97 -1.98 14.58
N LEU A 182 9.27 -1.76 14.60
CA LEU A 182 10.10 -1.75 13.39
C LEU A 182 9.98 -3.07 12.62
N MET A 183 9.92 -3.01 11.30
CA MET A 183 9.69 -4.17 10.42
C MET A 183 10.77 -5.26 10.52
N GLY A 184 12.00 -4.95 10.98
CA GLY A 184 13.03 -5.93 11.24
C GLY A 184 12.82 -6.75 12.51
N ASN A 185 11.89 -6.38 13.38
CA ASN A 185 11.64 -7.08 14.64
C ASN A 185 11.09 -8.49 14.38
N ARG A 186 11.54 -9.46 15.20
CA ARG A 186 11.12 -10.86 15.13
C ARG A 186 9.61 -11.07 15.38
N TYR A 187 8.93 -10.08 15.91
CA TYR A 187 7.49 -10.04 16.03
C TYR A 187 6.78 -10.35 14.69
N TRP A 188 7.32 -9.84 13.58
CA TRP A 188 6.75 -9.99 12.24
C TRP A 188 7.10 -11.33 11.56
N TRP A 189 8.05 -12.10 12.08
CA TRP A 189 8.56 -13.28 11.41
C TRP A 189 7.50 -14.34 11.05
N PRO A 190 6.49 -14.64 11.89
CA PRO A 190 5.43 -15.58 11.49
C PRO A 190 4.69 -15.15 10.23
N ILE A 191 4.50 -13.83 10.04
CA ILE A 191 3.87 -13.24 8.86
C ILE A 191 4.79 -13.41 7.64
N TYR A 192 6.08 -13.08 7.78
CA TYR A 192 7.06 -13.20 6.70
C TYR A 192 7.24 -14.65 6.24
N GLU A 193 7.26 -15.59 7.19
CA GLU A 193 7.33 -17.02 6.89
C GLU A 193 6.11 -17.47 6.08
N ALA A 194 4.90 -17.17 6.54
CA ALA A 194 3.66 -17.52 5.84
C ALA A 194 3.55 -16.84 4.46
N ALA A 195 3.94 -15.59 4.35
CA ALA A 195 3.94 -14.87 3.09
C ALA A 195 4.93 -15.50 2.09
N GLN A 196 6.14 -15.83 2.53
CA GLN A 196 7.12 -16.52 1.69
C GLN A 196 6.65 -17.94 1.28
N GLU A 197 6.04 -18.71 2.20
CA GLU A 197 5.45 -20.03 1.90
C GLU A 197 4.37 -19.94 0.80
N MET A 198 3.53 -18.89 0.86
CA MET A 198 2.48 -18.65 -0.14
C MET A 198 2.99 -17.90 -1.37
N GLN A 199 4.27 -17.53 -1.38
CA GLN A 199 4.90 -16.73 -2.44
C GLN A 199 4.23 -15.36 -2.66
N LEU A 200 3.71 -14.76 -1.61
CA LEU A 200 3.07 -13.44 -1.62
C LEU A 200 4.04 -12.37 -1.12
N PRO A 201 4.19 -11.24 -1.81
CA PRO A 201 4.91 -10.10 -1.28
C PRO A 201 4.13 -9.48 -0.10
N ILE A 202 4.86 -8.82 0.79
CA ILE A 202 4.27 -7.92 1.79
C ILE A 202 4.06 -6.55 1.14
N LEU A 203 2.82 -6.08 1.14
CA LEU A 203 2.46 -4.73 0.76
C LEU A 203 2.32 -3.88 2.03
N VAL A 204 3.07 -2.80 2.10
CA VAL A 204 3.05 -1.86 3.23
C VAL A 204 2.53 -0.54 2.73
N HIS A 205 1.41 -0.10 3.27
CA HIS A 205 0.80 1.17 2.94
C HIS A 205 0.97 2.16 4.09
N VAL A 206 1.08 3.45 3.79
CA VAL A 206 1.02 4.48 4.83
C VAL A 206 -0.31 4.34 5.56
N THR A 207 -0.26 4.32 6.88
CA THR A 207 -1.48 4.27 7.68
C THR A 207 -1.97 5.69 7.96
N GLY A 208 -3.30 5.84 8.00
CA GLY A 208 -3.95 7.10 8.26
C GLY A 208 -3.73 7.64 9.69
N PRO A 209 -4.48 8.66 10.12
CA PRO A 209 -4.37 9.27 11.45
C PRO A 209 -4.49 8.28 12.62
N ASP A 210 -5.13 7.12 12.38
CA ASP A 210 -5.31 6.06 13.38
C ASP A 210 -3.98 5.41 13.81
N SER A 211 -2.94 5.53 12.97
CA SER A 211 -1.59 5.06 13.28
C SER A 211 -0.92 5.79 14.45
N ILE A 212 -1.42 6.96 14.85
CA ILE A 212 -0.85 7.76 15.92
C ILE A 212 -0.74 6.98 17.24
N PHE A 213 -1.68 6.09 17.52
CA PHE A 213 -1.70 5.35 18.77
C PHE A 213 -1.11 3.95 18.67
N TYR A 214 -1.21 3.31 17.53
CA TYR A 214 -0.83 1.89 17.36
C TYR A 214 0.16 1.68 16.22
N GLY A 215 0.16 2.56 15.21
CA GLY A 215 1.08 2.55 14.09
C GLY A 215 2.42 3.26 14.37
N PRO A 216 3.31 3.29 13.40
CA PRO A 216 4.54 4.06 13.49
C PRO A 216 4.22 5.56 13.65
N PRO A 217 5.09 6.33 14.31
CA PRO A 217 4.92 7.78 14.42
C PRO A 217 4.77 8.40 13.02
N ILE A 218 3.82 9.30 12.85
CA ILE A 218 3.61 10.02 11.58
C ILE A 218 4.83 10.89 11.27
N SER A 219 5.38 11.52 12.30
CA SER A 219 6.60 12.32 12.22
C SER A 219 7.53 11.97 13.36
N ALA A 220 8.83 11.93 13.08
CA ALA A 220 9.84 11.64 14.09
C ALA A 220 9.89 12.65 15.25
N GLY A 221 9.42 13.89 15.02
CA GLY A 221 9.41 14.97 16.03
C GLY A 221 8.13 15.05 16.86
N GLY A 222 7.09 14.31 16.53
CA GLY A 222 5.81 14.39 17.24
C GLY A 222 4.61 14.36 16.31
N ILE A 223 3.50 14.95 16.76
CA ILE A 223 2.24 14.98 16.02
C ILE A 223 2.16 16.27 15.21
N PRO A 224 2.02 16.19 13.87
CA PRO A 224 1.82 17.36 13.02
C PRO A 224 0.53 18.11 13.34
N ASP A 225 0.53 19.43 13.24
CA ASP A 225 -0.63 20.29 13.51
C ASP A 225 -1.61 20.36 12.31
N SER A 226 -1.11 20.08 11.11
CA SER A 226 -1.92 20.16 9.88
C SER A 226 -1.80 18.92 9.01
N TYR A 227 -2.79 18.70 8.14
CA TYR A 227 -2.77 17.62 7.15
C TYR A 227 -1.57 17.76 6.20
N VAL A 228 -1.25 18.97 5.78
CA VAL A 228 -0.10 19.22 4.88
C VAL A 228 1.21 18.79 5.53
N GLU A 229 1.44 19.19 6.77
CA GLU A 229 2.63 18.81 7.53
C GLU A 229 2.72 17.28 7.72
N ARG A 230 1.60 16.65 8.03
CA ARG A 230 1.50 15.18 8.12
C ARG A 230 1.86 14.52 6.78
N TYR A 231 1.25 14.98 5.70
CA TYR A 231 1.37 14.36 4.38
C TYR A 231 2.81 14.38 3.87
N VAL A 232 3.49 15.51 4.01
CA VAL A 232 4.89 15.68 3.57
C VAL A 232 5.87 14.78 4.34
N THR A 233 5.53 14.30 5.53
CA THR A 233 6.42 13.51 6.40
C THR A 233 6.14 12.01 6.42
N LEU A 234 5.19 11.52 5.62
CA LEU A 234 4.80 10.10 5.58
C LEU A 234 5.96 9.15 5.23
N ASN A 235 6.93 9.60 4.43
CA ASN A 235 8.11 8.84 4.05
C ASN A 235 8.98 8.40 5.23
N GLN A 236 8.97 9.10 6.38
CA GLN A 236 9.84 8.79 7.52
C GLN A 236 9.62 7.37 8.07
N ALA A 237 8.39 6.89 8.07
CA ALA A 237 8.08 5.51 8.46
C ALA A 237 8.61 4.50 7.43
N GLY A 238 8.61 4.85 6.13
CA GLY A 238 9.22 4.06 5.07
C GLY A 238 10.74 3.95 5.24
N GLU A 239 11.42 5.07 5.46
CA GLU A 239 12.87 5.10 5.69
C GLU A 239 13.30 4.20 6.86
N SER A 240 12.62 4.33 8.00
CA SER A 240 12.91 3.52 9.19
C SER A 240 12.62 2.03 8.96
N SER A 241 11.60 1.71 8.20
CA SER A 241 11.21 0.34 7.86
C SER A 241 12.22 -0.33 6.92
N VAL A 242 12.64 0.34 5.85
CA VAL A 242 13.68 -0.16 4.93
C VAL A 242 14.98 -0.41 5.68
N ASN A 243 15.41 0.57 6.48
CA ASN A 243 16.62 0.46 7.30
C ASN A 243 16.55 -0.76 8.25
N SER A 244 15.42 -0.93 8.93
CA SER A 244 15.20 -2.01 9.89
C SER A 244 15.19 -3.39 9.21
N LEU A 245 14.48 -3.56 8.08
CA LEU A 245 14.43 -4.82 7.33
C LEU A 245 15.82 -5.31 6.94
N VAL A 246 16.66 -4.40 6.44
CA VAL A 246 18.01 -4.74 5.98
C VAL A 246 18.93 -5.06 7.17
N PHE A 247 19.05 -4.15 8.13
CA PHE A 247 20.05 -4.31 9.20
C PHE A 247 19.67 -5.33 10.27
N SER A 248 18.38 -5.68 10.40
CA SER A 248 17.98 -6.81 11.26
C SER A 248 18.13 -8.18 10.57
N GLY A 249 18.55 -8.22 9.30
CA GLY A 249 18.82 -9.47 8.58
C GLY A 249 17.58 -10.24 8.14
N VAL A 250 16.44 -9.55 7.95
CA VAL A 250 15.19 -10.17 7.52
C VAL A 250 15.38 -10.92 6.19
N PHE A 251 16.07 -10.33 5.23
CA PHE A 251 16.30 -10.93 3.91
C PHE A 251 17.36 -12.04 3.89
N GLU A 252 18.17 -12.18 4.93
CA GLU A 252 19.02 -13.36 5.14
C GLU A 252 18.19 -14.54 5.68
N LYS A 253 17.20 -14.25 6.53
CA LYS A 253 16.28 -15.26 7.08
C LYS A 253 15.21 -15.67 6.08
N PHE A 254 14.70 -14.73 5.29
CA PHE A 254 13.63 -14.93 4.31
C PHE A 254 14.11 -14.50 2.90
N PRO A 255 14.91 -15.34 2.22
CA PRO A 255 15.64 -14.95 1.00
C PRO A 255 14.76 -14.77 -0.24
N ASP A 256 13.50 -15.21 -0.20
CA ASP A 256 12.53 -15.05 -1.30
C ASP A 256 11.44 -14.03 -1.00
N LEU A 257 11.44 -13.46 0.22
CA LEU A 257 10.48 -12.44 0.62
C LEU A 257 10.65 -11.19 -0.24
N LYS A 258 9.52 -10.64 -0.71
CA LYS A 258 9.44 -9.33 -1.36
C LYS A 258 8.61 -8.40 -0.51
N VAL A 259 8.93 -7.12 -0.56
CA VAL A 259 8.20 -6.04 0.11
C VAL A 259 7.95 -4.93 -0.89
N ILE A 260 6.73 -4.41 -0.92
CA ILE A 260 6.41 -3.20 -1.70
C ILE A 260 5.85 -2.14 -0.76
N PHE A 261 6.44 -0.96 -0.80
CA PHE A 261 5.97 0.23 -0.09
C PHE A 261 5.09 1.05 -1.02
N VAL A 262 3.87 1.34 -0.60
CA VAL A 262 2.90 2.12 -1.39
C VAL A 262 2.51 3.41 -0.66
N GLU A 263 2.39 4.50 -1.40
CA GLU A 263 2.10 5.86 -0.93
C GLU A 263 3.18 6.48 0.00
N TYR A 264 4.41 5.97 -0.04
CA TYR A 264 5.53 6.55 0.73
C TYR A 264 6.37 7.55 -0.07
N GLY A 265 6.09 7.76 -1.36
CA GLY A 265 7.03 8.36 -2.28
C GLY A 265 8.28 7.47 -2.45
N PHE A 266 9.25 7.91 -3.23
CA PHE A 266 10.41 7.05 -3.53
C PHE A 266 11.75 7.80 -3.63
N LEU A 267 11.78 9.11 -3.87
CA LEU A 267 13.03 9.84 -4.09
C LEU A 267 13.94 9.89 -2.86
N TRP A 268 13.38 9.76 -1.67
CA TRP A 268 14.12 9.66 -0.40
C TRP A 268 15.01 8.41 -0.32
N LEU A 269 14.73 7.40 -1.15
CA LEU A 269 15.48 6.15 -1.14
C LEU A 269 16.96 6.35 -1.49
N LEU A 270 17.29 7.18 -2.47
CA LEU A 270 18.67 7.37 -2.94
C LEU A 270 19.62 7.82 -1.83
N PRO A 271 19.39 8.94 -1.13
CA PRO A 271 20.27 9.38 -0.04
C PRO A 271 20.29 8.38 1.12
N LEU A 272 19.18 7.68 1.39
CA LEU A 272 19.15 6.62 2.39
C LEU A 272 20.11 5.49 2.01
N LEU A 273 20.03 4.96 0.78
CA LEU A 273 20.90 3.86 0.30
C LEU A 273 22.37 4.24 0.36
N TRP A 274 22.75 5.45 -0.07
CA TRP A 274 24.13 5.91 0.00
C TRP A 274 24.64 5.95 1.45
N ARG A 275 23.80 6.43 2.37
CA ARG A 275 24.15 6.45 3.80
C ARG A 275 24.24 5.04 4.38
N MET A 276 23.28 4.18 4.11
CA MET A 276 23.26 2.79 4.56
C MET A 276 24.52 2.05 4.11
N ASP A 277 24.87 2.14 2.84
CA ASP A 277 26.00 1.42 2.25
C ASP A 277 27.34 1.93 2.80
N ARG A 278 27.51 3.26 2.90
CA ARG A 278 28.68 3.86 3.52
C ARG A 278 28.85 3.43 4.98
N THR A 279 27.77 3.51 5.76
CA THR A 279 27.78 3.18 7.19
C THR A 279 28.05 1.69 7.40
N TRP A 280 27.41 0.82 6.61
CA TRP A 280 27.64 -0.61 6.66
C TRP A 280 29.11 -0.99 6.40
N ARG A 281 29.76 -0.40 5.41
CA ARG A 281 31.19 -0.67 5.15
C ARG A 281 32.08 -0.37 6.35
N GLN A 282 31.73 0.65 7.13
CA GLN A 282 32.50 1.07 8.30
C GLN A 282 32.15 0.26 9.57
N LEU A 283 30.87 -0.08 9.76
CA LEU A 283 30.35 -0.67 10.98
C LEU A 283 29.76 -2.09 10.78
N ARG A 284 30.13 -2.79 9.72
CA ARG A 284 29.58 -4.12 9.41
C ARG A 284 29.79 -5.17 10.52
N HIS A 285 30.76 -4.96 11.40
CA HIS A 285 31.00 -5.82 12.56
C HIS A 285 29.87 -5.76 13.59
N GLU A 286 29.07 -4.70 13.60
CA GLU A 286 27.87 -4.55 14.44
C GLU A 286 26.70 -5.43 13.94
N VAL A 287 26.69 -5.72 12.65
CA VAL A 287 25.63 -6.48 11.97
C VAL A 287 26.22 -7.62 11.12
N PRO A 288 26.93 -8.57 11.75
CA PRO A 288 27.69 -9.60 11.01
C PRO A 288 26.82 -10.56 10.20
N TRP A 289 25.51 -10.59 10.45
CA TRP A 289 24.52 -11.33 9.68
C TRP A 289 24.17 -10.65 8.35
N VAL A 290 24.43 -9.36 8.16
CA VAL A 290 24.24 -8.64 6.89
C VAL A 290 25.43 -8.88 5.99
N LYS A 291 25.34 -9.81 5.06
CA LYS A 291 26.47 -10.34 4.28
C LYS A 291 26.77 -9.57 3.00
N LYS A 292 25.78 -8.83 2.50
CA LYS A 292 25.86 -8.07 1.24
C LYS A 292 25.66 -6.58 1.49
N SER A 293 25.96 -5.76 0.49
CA SER A 293 25.64 -4.35 0.54
C SER A 293 24.16 -4.11 0.75
N PRO A 294 23.76 -3.15 1.62
CA PRO A 294 22.36 -2.73 1.76
C PRO A 294 21.65 -2.47 0.44
N VAL A 295 22.34 -1.88 -0.52
CA VAL A 295 21.83 -1.62 -1.88
C VAL A 295 21.41 -2.92 -2.56
N GLU A 296 22.20 -3.99 -2.46
CA GLU A 296 21.86 -5.29 -3.06
C GLU A 296 20.58 -5.90 -2.49
N TYR A 297 20.37 -5.79 -1.17
CA TYR A 297 19.13 -6.26 -0.53
C TYR A 297 17.93 -5.48 -0.99
N VAL A 298 18.02 -4.14 -1.01
CA VAL A 298 16.91 -3.29 -1.43
C VAL A 298 16.54 -3.58 -2.88
N HIS A 299 17.53 -3.60 -3.80
CA HIS A 299 17.28 -3.89 -5.20
C HIS A 299 16.66 -5.28 -5.44
N LYS A 300 17.06 -6.27 -4.66
CA LYS A 300 16.53 -7.63 -4.78
C LYS A 300 15.12 -7.75 -4.19
N HIS A 301 14.87 -7.16 -3.04
CA HIS A 301 13.72 -7.51 -2.19
C HIS A 301 12.63 -6.45 -2.09
N ILE A 302 12.97 -5.16 -2.35
CA ILE A 302 12.06 -4.05 -2.09
C ILE A 302 11.64 -3.37 -3.39
N ARG A 303 10.38 -2.93 -3.45
CA ARG A 303 9.80 -2.09 -4.51
C ARG A 303 9.03 -0.95 -3.87
N PHE A 304 8.78 0.09 -4.67
CA PHE A 304 8.01 1.27 -4.26
C PHE A 304 6.94 1.56 -5.31
N SER A 305 5.77 2.03 -4.87
CA SER A 305 4.80 2.59 -5.80
C SER A 305 5.26 3.96 -6.30
N THR A 306 4.78 4.33 -7.49
CA THR A 306 5.10 5.65 -8.05
C THR A 306 4.34 6.79 -7.37
N GLN A 307 3.11 6.55 -6.92
CA GLN A 307 2.30 7.57 -6.26
C GLN A 307 2.67 7.66 -4.75
N PRO A 308 2.78 8.86 -4.15
CA PRO A 308 2.77 10.15 -4.84
C PRO A 308 4.10 10.45 -5.55
N ILE A 309 4.00 11.03 -6.75
CA ILE A 309 5.17 11.45 -7.51
C ILE A 309 5.62 12.83 -7.01
N ASP A 310 6.86 12.91 -6.53
CA ASP A 310 7.47 14.20 -6.24
C ASP A 310 7.71 14.98 -7.54
N GLU A 311 7.23 16.21 -7.62
CA GLU A 311 7.32 17.06 -8.81
C GLU A 311 8.38 18.17 -8.64
N PRO A 312 9.65 17.94 -9.05
CA PRO A 312 10.64 18.98 -9.02
C PRO A 312 10.33 20.06 -10.06
N GLU A 313 10.76 21.31 -9.81
CA GLU A 313 10.59 22.44 -10.73
C GLU A 313 11.02 22.11 -12.17
N ASN A 314 12.11 21.36 -12.33
CA ASN A 314 12.53 20.83 -13.64
C ASN A 314 12.22 19.33 -13.71
N PRO A 315 11.24 18.90 -14.52
CA PRO A 315 10.86 17.47 -14.63
C PRO A 315 12.01 16.53 -15.03
N LYS A 316 13.02 17.03 -15.73
CA LYS A 316 14.22 16.24 -16.09
C LYS A 316 15.02 15.78 -14.86
N HIS A 317 14.88 16.47 -13.73
CA HIS A 317 15.52 16.04 -12.49
C HIS A 317 14.86 14.76 -11.96
N LEU A 318 13.54 14.65 -12.06
CA LEU A 318 12.81 13.42 -11.71
C LEU A 318 13.29 12.24 -12.58
N ASP A 319 13.30 12.42 -13.91
CA ASP A 319 13.74 11.38 -14.84
C ASP A 319 15.15 10.89 -14.51
N LYS A 320 16.06 11.83 -14.18
CA LYS A 320 17.45 11.51 -13.85
C LYS A 320 17.59 10.79 -12.50
N LEU A 321 16.80 11.16 -11.51
CA LEU A 321 16.80 10.50 -10.19
C LEU A 321 16.25 9.08 -10.29
N ILE A 322 15.20 8.85 -11.09
CA ILE A 322 14.68 7.51 -11.36
C ILE A 322 15.72 6.65 -12.08
N GLU A 323 16.43 7.20 -13.08
CA GLU A 323 17.52 6.50 -13.77
C GLU A 323 18.63 6.05 -12.79
N ILE A 324 19.04 6.94 -11.87
CA ILE A 324 20.07 6.64 -10.85
C ILE A 324 19.58 5.58 -9.86
N MET A 325 18.31 5.63 -9.46
CA MET A 325 17.70 4.68 -8.54
C MET A 325 17.55 3.28 -9.16
N GLY A 326 17.35 3.24 -10.47
CA GLY A 326 17.02 2.05 -11.22
C GLY A 326 15.53 1.88 -11.44
N TYR A 327 15.13 1.77 -12.70
CA TYR A 327 13.74 1.61 -13.11
C TYR A 327 13.05 0.38 -12.51
N ASP A 328 13.82 -0.65 -12.17
CA ASP A 328 13.32 -1.89 -11.57
C ASP A 328 12.81 -1.70 -10.13
N GLN A 329 13.03 -0.55 -9.51
CA GLN A 329 12.60 -0.28 -8.14
C GLN A 329 11.14 0.16 -8.03
N LEU A 330 10.52 0.59 -9.14
CA LEU A 330 9.20 1.21 -9.14
C LEU A 330 8.12 0.33 -9.75
N CYS A 331 6.93 0.39 -9.15
CA CYS A 331 5.69 -0.16 -9.69
C CYS A 331 4.66 0.97 -9.77
N PHE A 332 3.95 1.07 -10.88
CA PHE A 332 2.95 2.12 -11.07
C PHE A 332 1.76 1.95 -10.13
N SER A 333 1.24 3.06 -9.60
CA SER A 333 -0.02 3.10 -8.86
C SER A 333 -0.78 4.40 -9.12
N THR A 334 -2.11 4.33 -9.03
CA THR A 334 -2.97 5.50 -9.13
C THR A 334 -3.35 6.09 -7.79
N ASP A 335 -3.44 5.28 -6.74
CA ASP A 335 -4.06 5.64 -5.47
C ASP A 335 -5.56 5.97 -5.61
N TYR A 336 -6.25 5.35 -6.58
CA TYR A 336 -7.69 5.57 -6.77
C TYR A 336 -8.49 5.05 -5.56
N PRO A 337 -9.47 5.80 -5.02
CA PRO A 337 -10.05 7.04 -5.52
C PRO A 337 -9.61 8.31 -4.79
N HIS A 338 -8.39 8.35 -4.25
CA HIS A 338 -7.92 9.48 -3.47
C HIS A 338 -7.72 10.74 -4.32
N TRP A 339 -7.66 11.90 -3.64
CA TRP A 339 -7.63 13.23 -4.25
C TRP A 339 -6.35 13.52 -5.05
N ASP A 340 -5.24 12.94 -4.64
CA ASP A 340 -3.88 13.12 -5.16
C ASP A 340 -3.46 12.02 -6.16
N ASN A 341 -4.45 11.38 -6.77
CA ASN A 341 -4.26 10.26 -7.68
C ASN A 341 -3.41 10.59 -8.92
N ASP A 342 -2.57 9.65 -9.29
CA ASP A 342 -1.76 9.66 -10.51
C ASP A 342 -2.40 8.83 -11.63
N MET A 343 -2.53 9.41 -12.83
CA MET A 343 -3.14 8.70 -13.96
C MET A 343 -2.10 8.19 -14.97
N PRO A 344 -2.25 6.96 -15.52
CA PRO A 344 -1.25 6.36 -16.41
C PRO A 344 -0.88 7.22 -17.61
N GLY A 345 -1.87 7.92 -18.17
CA GLY A 345 -1.67 8.80 -19.31
C GLY A 345 -0.91 10.09 -19.01
N GLN A 346 -0.67 10.40 -17.75
CA GLN A 346 -0.04 11.65 -17.32
C GLN A 346 1.30 11.43 -16.63
N SER A 347 1.48 10.29 -15.99
CA SER A 347 2.64 10.00 -15.15
C SER A 347 3.88 9.60 -15.95
N LEU A 348 5.05 10.09 -15.52
CA LEU A 348 6.39 9.70 -16.00
C LEU A 348 6.59 9.80 -17.52
N ARG A 349 6.02 10.81 -18.15
CA ARG A 349 6.07 11.00 -19.62
C ARG A 349 7.47 11.29 -20.16
N GLY A 350 8.38 11.79 -19.33
CA GLY A 350 9.77 12.08 -19.69
C GLY A 350 10.62 10.84 -19.90
N LEU A 351 10.20 9.69 -19.35
CA LEU A 351 10.94 8.44 -19.46
C LEU A 351 10.76 7.77 -20.83
N PRO A 352 11.80 7.04 -21.32
CA PRO A 352 11.69 6.23 -22.54
C PRO A 352 10.58 5.17 -22.40
N SER A 353 9.91 4.83 -23.53
CA SER A 353 8.79 3.87 -23.53
C SER A 353 9.14 2.51 -22.94
N ALA A 354 10.35 1.99 -23.20
CA ALA A 354 10.79 0.71 -22.62
C ALA A 354 10.91 0.76 -21.09
N GLU A 355 11.39 1.87 -20.54
CA GLU A 355 11.54 2.04 -19.10
C GLU A 355 10.18 2.30 -18.43
N ARG A 356 9.28 3.01 -19.09
CA ARG A 356 7.88 3.12 -18.66
C ARG A 356 7.20 1.76 -18.64
N GLN A 357 7.41 0.90 -19.66
CA GLN A 357 6.85 -0.45 -19.68
C GLN A 357 7.31 -1.28 -18.47
N LYS A 358 8.56 -1.19 -18.05
CA LYS A 358 9.04 -1.84 -16.82
C LYS A 358 8.27 -1.36 -15.59
N ILE A 359 8.16 -0.04 -15.39
CA ILE A 359 7.51 0.55 -14.21
C ILE A 359 6.01 0.23 -14.19
N PHE A 360 5.35 0.35 -15.34
CA PHE A 360 3.91 0.22 -15.45
C PHE A 360 3.41 -1.23 -15.52
N TRP A 361 4.31 -2.18 -15.81
CA TRP A 361 3.90 -3.56 -16.04
C TRP A 361 4.88 -4.61 -15.50
N ASP A 362 6.12 -4.68 -16.03
CA ASP A 362 7.01 -5.81 -15.83
C ASP A 362 7.40 -6.00 -14.36
N ASN A 363 7.68 -4.90 -13.66
CA ASN A 363 8.06 -4.91 -12.24
C ASN A 363 6.91 -5.42 -11.36
N ALA A 364 5.69 -4.98 -11.65
CA ALA A 364 4.51 -5.44 -10.92
C ALA A 364 4.23 -6.92 -11.18
N LEU A 365 4.31 -7.40 -12.43
CA LEU A 365 4.19 -8.83 -12.76
C LEU A 365 5.14 -9.68 -11.93
N THR A 366 6.42 -9.25 -11.85
CA THR A 366 7.45 -9.97 -11.12
C THR A 366 7.23 -9.89 -9.60
N THR A 367 6.85 -8.71 -9.09
CA THR A 367 6.66 -8.47 -7.66
C THR A 367 5.48 -9.25 -7.12
N PHE A 368 4.33 -9.16 -7.77
CA PHE A 368 3.08 -9.82 -7.37
C PHE A 368 2.92 -11.24 -7.96
N ARG A 369 3.93 -11.73 -8.71
CA ARG A 369 3.90 -13.03 -9.38
C ARG A 369 2.60 -13.28 -10.17
N MET A 370 2.14 -12.25 -10.85
CA MET A 370 1.01 -12.34 -11.78
C MET A 370 1.49 -12.99 -13.09
N GLN A 371 0.72 -13.97 -13.58
CA GLN A 371 0.97 -14.61 -14.87
C GLN A 371 -0.02 -14.11 -15.91
#